data_241ce27e005c6655b729ff43ab79071b
#
_entry.id   241ce27e005c6655b729ff43ab79071b
#
_cell.length_a   1.000
_cell.length_b   1.000
_cell.length_c   1.000
_cell.angle_alpha   90.00
_cell.angle_beta   90.00
_cell.angle_gamma   90.00
#
_symmetry.space_group_name_H-M   'P 1'
#
loop_
_entity.id
_entity.type
_entity.pdbx_description
1 polymer ?
#
loop_
_entity_poly.entity_id
_entity_poly.type
_entity_poly.pdbx_seq_one_letter_code
_entity_poly.pdbx_strand_id
1 'polypeptide(L)'
;MITPEEYSLLLTDEVRRAVAAARGRDPLEVALDRTVPHARLVATQVKYLARAAQKLPSYAAAQCILPPLAFEQASSEACAAHKLLEGDTVLDLTCGLGADALFLSRRFRRVVTLERNEMLARVAAENFSRMGVANVDVVNASAEEYLRRDGLRFDWIYADPDRRSDKGRKLVRLEDCSPDIVALKPRLKQVSGRLCVKNSPLFDVGEALRLFPDSRVEVLSLGDECKEVVVYDDGSGPLVTATALGRGSFSAAPGETAPPSGRFDPERYGYLVIPDVSLQKARLARIHLAGKADIWSDNGYGFAVEEPEGVLGRTFAVESIEPYDPKRLKRELKGRGAEVLKRDFPLAAEELMRRLGLHAGAGLRLAFTKIGNDFWVICLK
;
A
#
# COMPACT_ATOMS: atom_id res chain seq x y z
N MET A 1 16.11 2.12 16.02
CA MET A 1 17.15 2.23 14.96
C MET A 1 18.26 1.26 15.34
N ILE A 2 19.02 0.78 14.36
CA ILE A 2 20.20 -0.08 14.60
C ILE A 2 21.36 0.77 15.11
N THR A 3 22.14 0.28 16.08
CA THR A 3 23.31 0.99 16.59
C THR A 3 24.56 0.64 15.74
N PRO A 4 25.64 1.45 15.78
CA PRO A 4 26.90 1.12 15.12
C PRO A 4 27.48 -0.23 15.55
N GLU A 5 27.36 -0.57 16.84
CA GLU A 5 27.81 -1.84 17.40
C GLU A 5 26.98 -3.01 16.86
N GLU A 6 25.65 -2.90 16.87
CA GLU A 6 24.76 -3.93 16.30
C GLU A 6 25.04 -4.15 14.81
N TYR A 7 25.24 -3.04 14.05
CA TYR A 7 25.60 -3.13 12.64
C TYR A 7 26.92 -3.90 12.45
N SER A 8 27.97 -3.55 13.22
CA SER A 8 29.25 -4.21 13.13
C SER A 8 29.17 -5.70 13.44
N LEU A 9 28.36 -6.09 14.46
CA LEU A 9 28.10 -7.47 14.80
C LEU A 9 27.39 -8.24 13.68
N LEU A 10 26.40 -7.62 13.02
CA LEU A 10 25.66 -8.24 11.90
C LEU A 10 26.52 -8.47 10.65
N LEU A 11 27.70 -7.85 10.57
CA LEU A 11 28.67 -8.10 9.51
C LEU A 11 29.61 -9.27 9.82
N THR A 12 29.72 -9.72 11.08
CA THR A 12 30.59 -10.81 11.47
C THR A 12 30.09 -12.17 10.96
N ASP A 13 31.01 -13.05 10.61
CA ASP A 13 30.68 -14.42 10.19
C ASP A 13 30.01 -15.22 11.31
N GLU A 14 30.34 -14.94 12.57
CA GLU A 14 29.74 -15.56 13.75
C GLU A 14 28.21 -15.30 13.80
N VAL A 15 27.81 -14.04 13.77
CA VAL A 15 26.40 -13.64 13.82
C VAL A 15 25.67 -14.07 12.55
N ARG A 16 26.27 -13.95 11.39
CA ARG A 16 25.69 -14.39 10.11
C ARG A 16 25.37 -15.89 10.12
N ARG A 17 26.32 -16.72 10.59
CA ARG A 17 26.12 -18.18 10.76
C ARG A 17 25.04 -18.48 11.80
N ALA A 18 25.00 -17.74 12.92
CA ALA A 18 23.99 -17.92 13.94
C ALA A 18 22.58 -17.59 13.43
N VAL A 19 22.41 -16.49 12.65
CA VAL A 19 21.15 -16.14 11.98
C VAL A 19 20.72 -17.25 11.01
N ALA A 20 21.64 -17.75 10.19
CA ALA A 20 21.35 -18.82 9.24
C ALA A 20 20.93 -20.13 9.94
N ALA A 21 21.65 -20.52 11.01
CA ALA A 21 21.35 -21.73 11.79
C ALA A 21 20.02 -21.63 12.56
N ALA A 22 19.62 -20.42 12.96
CA ALA A 22 18.36 -20.19 13.69
C ALA A 22 17.15 -19.98 12.77
N ARG A 23 17.32 -20.05 11.45
CA ARG A 23 16.23 -19.87 10.47
C ARG A 23 15.10 -20.89 10.72
N GLY A 24 13.87 -20.39 10.79
CA GLY A 24 12.67 -21.22 11.03
C GLY A 24 12.39 -21.54 12.50
N ARG A 25 13.29 -21.19 13.43
CA ARG A 25 13.04 -21.30 14.88
C ARG A 25 12.13 -20.15 15.35
N ASP A 26 11.45 -20.36 16.47
CA ASP A 26 10.72 -19.30 17.16
C ASP A 26 11.70 -18.20 17.62
N PRO A 27 11.48 -16.93 17.23
CA PRO A 27 12.36 -15.83 17.62
C PRO A 27 12.48 -15.65 19.16
N LEU A 28 11.43 -15.98 19.93
CA LEU A 28 11.48 -15.91 21.40
C LEU A 28 12.40 -16.98 21.97
N GLU A 29 12.33 -18.22 21.46
CA GLU A 29 13.24 -19.29 21.85
C GLU A 29 14.69 -18.94 21.52
N VAL A 30 14.94 -18.38 20.33
CA VAL A 30 16.27 -17.92 19.92
C VAL A 30 16.80 -16.83 20.87
N ALA A 31 15.94 -15.86 21.26
CA ALA A 31 16.33 -14.78 22.15
C ALA A 31 16.71 -15.24 23.57
N LEU A 32 16.18 -16.38 24.01
CA LEU A 32 16.43 -16.96 25.34
C LEU A 32 17.53 -18.04 25.33
N ASP A 33 17.99 -18.46 24.16
CA ASP A 33 18.99 -19.49 23.99
C ASP A 33 20.41 -18.97 24.29
N ARG A 34 20.98 -19.36 25.39
CA ARG A 34 22.32 -18.93 25.85
C ARG A 34 23.47 -19.44 24.98
N THR A 35 23.21 -20.39 24.10
CA THR A 35 24.21 -20.95 23.17
C THR A 35 24.32 -20.10 21.88
N VAL A 36 23.33 -19.23 21.61
CA VAL A 36 23.31 -18.37 20.46
C VAL A 36 24.11 -17.09 20.78
N PRO A 37 25.16 -16.76 20.00
CA PRO A 37 25.89 -15.50 20.18
C PRO A 37 24.96 -14.32 19.88
N HIS A 38 25.01 -13.28 20.72
CA HIS A 38 24.16 -12.10 20.55
C HIS A 38 22.67 -12.42 20.35
N ALA A 39 22.12 -13.37 21.12
CA ALA A 39 20.83 -14.02 20.93
C ALA A 39 19.67 -13.08 20.59
N ARG A 40 19.56 -11.91 21.24
CA ARG A 40 18.50 -10.92 20.97
C ARG A 40 18.61 -10.32 19.57
N LEU A 41 19.85 -10.02 19.12
CA LEU A 41 20.11 -9.47 17.81
C LEU A 41 19.82 -10.51 16.71
N VAL A 42 20.27 -11.75 16.92
CA VAL A 42 19.99 -12.89 16.04
C VAL A 42 18.48 -13.15 15.96
N ALA A 43 17.78 -13.20 17.09
CA ALA A 43 16.33 -13.40 17.14
C ALA A 43 15.56 -12.30 16.35
N THR A 44 16.01 -11.05 16.46
CA THR A 44 15.44 -9.93 15.71
C THR A 44 15.59 -10.16 14.20
N GLN A 45 16.79 -10.53 13.73
CA GLN A 45 17.02 -10.81 12.31
C GLN A 45 16.20 -12.01 11.81
N VAL A 46 16.15 -13.12 12.59
CA VAL A 46 15.34 -14.31 12.27
C VAL A 46 13.86 -13.93 12.09
N LYS A 47 13.30 -13.15 13.03
CA LYS A 47 11.92 -12.66 12.96
C LYS A 47 11.65 -11.88 11.68
N TYR A 48 12.52 -10.91 11.36
CA TYR A 48 12.27 -10.02 10.21
C TYR A 48 12.61 -10.70 8.89
N LEU A 49 13.56 -11.60 8.81
CA LEU A 49 13.80 -12.43 7.61
C LEU A 49 12.63 -13.36 7.31
N ALA A 50 11.99 -13.95 8.34
CA ALA A 50 10.77 -14.74 8.14
C ALA A 50 9.61 -13.90 7.58
N ARG A 51 9.41 -12.68 8.08
CA ARG A 51 8.40 -11.74 7.56
C ARG A 51 8.76 -11.22 6.17
N ALA A 52 10.05 -11.04 5.89
CA ALA A 52 10.54 -10.60 4.59
C ALA A 52 10.24 -11.61 3.49
N ALA A 53 10.11 -12.90 3.78
CA ALA A 53 9.76 -13.91 2.78
C ALA A 53 8.49 -13.59 1.99
N GLN A 54 7.55 -12.84 2.59
CA GLN A 54 6.32 -12.39 1.93
C GLN A 54 6.41 -10.95 1.41
N LYS A 55 6.98 -10.02 2.19
CA LYS A 55 6.99 -8.58 1.87
C LYS A 55 8.17 -8.21 0.96
N LEU A 56 9.35 -8.76 1.22
CA LEU A 56 10.63 -8.47 0.58
C LEU A 56 11.40 -9.77 0.29
N PRO A 57 10.90 -10.66 -0.58
CA PRO A 57 11.49 -11.98 -0.83
C PRO A 57 12.95 -11.93 -1.30
N SER A 58 13.37 -10.94 -2.09
CA SER A 58 14.77 -10.76 -2.49
C SER A 58 15.69 -10.49 -1.30
N TYR A 59 15.22 -9.69 -0.32
CA TYR A 59 15.95 -9.43 0.93
C TYR A 59 16.07 -10.66 1.81
N ALA A 60 15.00 -11.45 1.89
CA ALA A 60 15.02 -12.71 2.64
C ALA A 60 15.98 -13.73 2.01
N ALA A 61 15.99 -13.84 0.68
CA ALA A 61 16.89 -14.75 -0.05
C ALA A 61 18.37 -14.37 0.13
N ALA A 62 18.69 -13.06 0.07
CA ALA A 62 20.04 -12.53 0.25
C ALA A 62 20.45 -12.38 1.73
N GLN A 63 19.60 -12.78 2.68
CA GLN A 63 19.84 -12.63 4.12
C GLN A 63 20.26 -11.19 4.50
N CYS A 64 19.51 -10.22 3.97
CA CYS A 64 19.76 -8.80 4.20
C CYS A 64 19.59 -8.42 5.68
N ILE A 65 20.25 -7.33 6.07
CA ILE A 65 20.08 -6.72 7.39
C ILE A 65 18.74 -5.98 7.41
N LEU A 66 17.88 -6.33 8.35
CA LEU A 66 16.50 -5.82 8.45
C LEU A 66 16.27 -5.10 9.78
N PRO A 67 16.60 -3.79 9.89
CA PRO A 67 16.22 -3.00 11.05
C PRO A 67 14.69 -2.93 11.17
N PRO A 68 14.10 -3.18 12.36
CA PRO A 68 12.65 -3.32 12.53
C PRO A 68 11.83 -2.18 11.94
N LEU A 69 12.13 -0.94 12.31
CA LEU A 69 11.38 0.23 11.85
C LEU A 69 11.49 0.43 10.32
N ALA A 70 12.70 0.32 9.77
CA ALA A 70 12.92 0.46 8.33
C ALA A 70 12.20 -0.63 7.53
N PHE A 71 12.14 -1.85 8.05
CA PHE A 71 11.38 -2.94 7.43
C PHE A 71 9.87 -2.67 7.45
N GLU A 72 9.31 -2.18 8.56
CA GLU A 72 7.88 -1.86 8.65
C GLU A 72 7.49 -0.76 7.64
N GLN A 73 8.33 0.26 7.51
CA GLN A 73 8.10 1.40 6.61
C GLN A 73 8.38 1.09 5.14
N ALA A 74 9.20 0.09 4.82
CA ALA A 74 9.56 -0.24 3.45
C ALA A 74 8.34 -0.62 2.60
N SER A 75 8.34 -0.25 1.32
CA SER A 75 7.43 -0.78 0.30
C SER A 75 7.54 -2.30 0.20
N SER A 76 6.44 -3.00 -0.16
CA SER A 76 6.55 -4.38 -0.59
C SER A 76 7.22 -4.46 -1.97
N GLU A 77 7.90 -5.57 -2.27
CA GLU A 77 8.49 -5.77 -3.59
C GLU A 77 7.45 -5.72 -4.72
N ALA A 78 6.24 -6.23 -4.45
CA ALA A 78 5.14 -6.17 -5.42
C ALA A 78 4.76 -4.72 -5.79
N CYS A 79 4.67 -3.82 -4.79
CA CYS A 79 4.38 -2.41 -5.04
C CYS A 79 5.56 -1.68 -5.68
N ALA A 80 6.80 -1.96 -5.24
CA ALA A 80 8.00 -1.38 -5.82
C ALA A 80 8.19 -1.79 -7.29
N ALA A 81 7.98 -3.08 -7.61
CA ALA A 81 8.10 -3.62 -8.96
C ALA A 81 7.07 -3.04 -9.96
N HIS A 82 5.91 -2.64 -9.44
CA HIS A 82 4.83 -2.08 -10.27
C HIS A 82 5.14 -0.69 -10.81
N LYS A 83 5.96 0.11 -10.15
CA LYS A 83 6.29 1.48 -10.58
C LYS A 83 7.03 1.47 -11.93
N LEU A 84 6.32 1.89 -12.98
CA LEU A 84 6.77 1.80 -14.37
C LEU A 84 7.67 3.00 -14.76
N LEU A 85 8.69 3.29 -13.96
CA LEU A 85 9.69 4.28 -14.30
C LEU A 85 10.83 3.60 -15.05
N GLU A 86 11.30 4.21 -16.12
CA GLU A 86 12.43 3.72 -16.92
C GLU A 86 13.22 4.86 -17.51
N GLY A 87 14.52 4.65 -17.70
CA GLY A 87 15.42 5.64 -18.24
C GLY A 87 16.88 5.26 -18.00
N ASP A 88 17.77 6.19 -18.25
CA ASP A 88 19.20 6.02 -18.05
C ASP A 88 19.59 6.27 -16.58
N THR A 89 19.05 7.34 -15.99
CA THR A 89 19.41 7.79 -14.64
C THR A 89 18.18 8.17 -13.80
N VAL A 90 18.20 7.80 -12.52
CA VAL A 90 17.18 8.21 -11.53
C VAL A 90 17.83 8.69 -10.24
N LEU A 91 17.29 9.77 -9.67
CA LEU A 91 17.61 10.25 -8.34
C LEU A 91 16.44 9.89 -7.39
N ASP A 92 16.69 8.97 -6.47
CA ASP A 92 15.78 8.65 -5.38
C ASP A 92 16.16 9.50 -4.16
N LEU A 93 15.24 10.35 -3.72
CA LEU A 93 15.42 11.27 -2.59
C LEU A 93 15.30 10.61 -1.21
N THR A 94 14.87 9.32 -1.15
CA THR A 94 14.35 8.68 0.07
C THR A 94 14.63 7.18 0.11
N CYS A 95 15.90 6.79 0.21
CA CYS A 95 16.33 5.41 0.17
C CYS A 95 15.60 4.50 1.19
N GLY A 96 15.59 4.89 2.46
CA GLY A 96 15.13 4.02 3.53
C GLY A 96 15.89 2.68 3.55
N LEU A 97 15.13 1.57 3.51
CA LEU A 97 15.73 0.23 3.39
C LEU A 97 16.23 -0.09 1.96
N GLY A 98 15.86 0.71 0.97
CA GLY A 98 16.25 0.55 -0.43
C GLY A 98 15.30 -0.30 -1.28
N ALA A 99 14.09 -0.60 -0.79
CA ALA A 99 13.15 -1.47 -1.51
C ALA A 99 12.75 -0.92 -2.88
N ASP A 100 12.40 0.36 -2.96
CA ASP A 100 12.06 1.01 -4.24
C ASP A 100 13.33 1.15 -5.13
N ALA A 101 14.46 1.57 -4.55
CA ALA A 101 15.74 1.68 -5.28
C ALA A 101 16.21 0.36 -5.91
N LEU A 102 15.95 -0.79 -5.25
CA LEU A 102 16.20 -2.12 -5.79
C LEU A 102 15.45 -2.35 -7.11
N PHE A 103 14.17 -1.96 -7.19
CA PHE A 103 13.38 -2.14 -8.41
C PHE A 103 13.69 -1.08 -9.47
N LEU A 104 14.03 0.13 -9.06
CA LEU A 104 14.58 1.15 -9.97
C LEU A 104 15.88 0.68 -10.62
N SER A 105 16.76 -0.01 -9.88
CA SER A 105 18.04 -0.52 -10.44
C SER A 105 17.89 -1.53 -11.58
N ARG A 106 16.72 -2.16 -11.70
CA ARG A 106 16.40 -3.11 -12.78
C ARG A 106 15.97 -2.41 -14.08
N ARG A 107 15.67 -1.11 -14.02
CA ARG A 107 15.09 -0.32 -15.13
C ARG A 107 15.94 0.90 -15.51
N PHE A 108 16.89 1.26 -14.66
CA PHE A 108 17.80 2.36 -14.90
C PHE A 108 19.25 1.85 -14.97
N ARG A 109 20.03 2.44 -15.84
CA ARG A 109 21.48 2.14 -15.90
C ARG A 109 22.18 2.57 -14.61
N ARG A 110 21.72 3.67 -14.00
CA ARG A 110 22.27 4.19 -12.75
C ARG A 110 21.17 4.75 -11.84
N VAL A 111 21.21 4.36 -10.59
CA VAL A 111 20.37 4.88 -9.52
C VAL A 111 21.26 5.60 -8.51
N VAL A 112 20.94 6.84 -8.20
CA VAL A 112 21.50 7.54 -7.03
C VAL A 112 20.39 7.63 -5.99
N THR A 113 20.61 7.08 -4.80
CA THR A 113 19.62 7.10 -3.74
C THR A 113 20.15 7.76 -2.48
N LEU A 114 19.34 8.60 -1.84
CA LEU A 114 19.73 9.42 -0.70
C LEU A 114 19.13 8.87 0.59
N GLU A 115 19.95 8.80 1.63
CA GLU A 115 19.50 8.46 2.99
C GLU A 115 20.21 9.38 3.99
N ARG A 116 19.39 10.15 4.74
CA ARG A 116 19.93 11.10 5.74
C ARG A 116 20.47 10.42 7.00
N ASN A 117 19.94 9.24 7.34
CA ASN A 117 20.43 8.47 8.48
C ASN A 117 21.65 7.65 8.07
N GLU A 118 22.80 7.96 8.62
CA GLU A 118 24.07 7.32 8.27
C GLU A 118 24.03 5.79 8.43
N MET A 119 23.48 5.30 9.55
CA MET A 119 23.45 3.86 9.78
C MET A 119 22.51 3.14 8.81
N LEU A 120 21.39 3.76 8.44
CA LEU A 120 20.46 3.19 7.47
C LEU A 120 21.05 3.23 6.06
N ALA A 121 21.79 4.28 5.71
CA ALA A 121 22.55 4.35 4.44
C ALA A 121 23.58 3.22 4.34
N ARG A 122 24.33 2.94 5.42
CA ARG A 122 25.27 1.82 5.48
C ARG A 122 24.57 0.47 5.35
N VAL A 123 23.43 0.27 6.03
CA VAL A 123 22.60 -0.94 5.90
C VAL A 123 22.11 -1.13 4.48
N ALA A 124 21.59 -0.08 3.84
CA ALA A 124 21.11 -0.16 2.46
C ALA A 124 22.25 -0.54 1.49
N ALA A 125 23.43 0.10 1.61
CA ALA A 125 24.59 -0.21 0.79
C ALA A 125 25.06 -1.67 0.96
N GLU A 126 25.14 -2.16 2.20
CA GLU A 126 25.45 -3.57 2.50
C GLU A 126 24.41 -4.52 1.90
N ASN A 127 23.11 -4.18 2.01
CA ASN A 127 22.05 -5.00 1.46
C ASN A 127 22.12 -5.06 -0.08
N PHE A 128 22.40 -3.96 -0.76
CA PHE A 128 22.62 -3.97 -2.22
C PHE A 128 23.80 -4.84 -2.60
N SER A 129 24.90 -4.77 -1.83
CA SER A 129 26.06 -5.66 -2.03
C SER A 129 25.69 -7.14 -1.88
N ARG A 130 24.92 -7.51 -0.84
CA ARG A 130 24.43 -8.90 -0.62
C ARG A 130 23.54 -9.40 -1.75
N MET A 131 22.75 -8.51 -2.33
CA MET A 131 21.85 -8.81 -3.46
C MET A 131 22.57 -8.76 -4.83
N GLY A 132 23.86 -8.42 -4.87
CA GLY A 132 24.63 -8.31 -6.12
C GLY A 132 24.23 -7.11 -6.99
N VAL A 133 23.67 -6.05 -6.40
CA VAL A 133 23.25 -4.84 -7.12
C VAL A 133 24.42 -3.86 -7.18
N ALA A 134 24.91 -3.58 -8.40
CA ALA A 134 26.13 -2.79 -8.62
C ALA A 134 25.87 -1.39 -9.17
N ASN A 135 24.66 -1.06 -9.61
CA ASN A 135 24.32 0.20 -10.26
C ASN A 135 23.50 1.17 -9.37
N VAL A 136 23.57 0.96 -8.04
CA VAL A 136 22.95 1.83 -7.04
C VAL A 136 24.02 2.51 -6.20
N ASP A 137 24.08 3.83 -6.27
CA ASP A 137 24.95 4.66 -5.45
C ASP A 137 24.15 5.17 -4.24
N VAL A 138 24.42 4.64 -3.05
CA VAL A 138 23.80 5.13 -1.80
C VAL A 138 24.61 6.30 -1.26
N VAL A 139 23.98 7.46 -1.15
CA VAL A 139 24.61 8.69 -0.66
C VAL A 139 24.00 9.07 0.69
N ASN A 140 24.86 9.17 1.72
CA ASN A 140 24.43 9.68 3.01
C ASN A 140 24.31 11.22 2.96
N ALA A 141 23.12 11.70 2.68
CA ALA A 141 22.76 13.11 2.61
C ALA A 141 21.25 13.28 2.72
N SER A 142 20.80 14.45 3.14
CA SER A 142 19.40 14.85 2.93
C SER A 142 19.16 15.27 1.49
N ALA A 143 17.89 15.22 1.05
CA ALA A 143 17.50 15.70 -0.28
C ALA A 143 17.86 17.18 -0.47
N GLU A 144 17.61 18.00 0.54
CA GLU A 144 17.91 19.44 0.56
C GLU A 144 19.41 19.73 0.39
N GLU A 145 20.28 18.96 1.05
CA GLU A 145 21.74 19.11 0.94
C GLU A 145 22.24 18.68 -0.45
N TYR A 146 21.76 17.52 -0.92
CA TYR A 146 22.20 16.99 -2.21
C TYR A 146 21.79 17.88 -3.38
N LEU A 147 20.55 18.40 -3.34
CA LEU A 147 20.00 19.27 -4.39
C LEU A 147 20.64 20.66 -4.46
N ARG A 148 21.47 21.09 -3.48
CA ARG A 148 22.28 22.33 -3.58
C ARG A 148 23.40 22.24 -4.59
N ARG A 149 23.78 21.04 -5.01
CA ARG A 149 24.86 20.82 -5.98
C ARG A 149 24.45 21.35 -7.35
N ASP A 150 25.38 21.99 -8.04
CA ASP A 150 25.18 22.46 -9.41
C ASP A 150 25.32 21.31 -10.43
N GLY A 151 24.74 21.53 -11.62
CA GLY A 151 24.89 20.61 -12.74
C GLY A 151 24.15 19.28 -12.64
N LEU A 152 23.33 19.08 -11.63
CA LEU A 152 22.54 17.84 -11.50
C LEU A 152 21.59 17.69 -12.67
N ARG A 153 21.59 16.49 -13.29
CA ARG A 153 20.63 16.09 -14.32
C ARG A 153 20.32 14.60 -14.16
N PHE A 154 19.03 14.29 -14.17
CA PHE A 154 18.50 12.93 -14.11
C PHE A 154 17.30 12.81 -15.04
N ASP A 155 17.02 11.61 -15.55
CA ASP A 155 15.80 11.36 -16.33
C ASP A 155 14.57 11.38 -15.47
N TRP A 156 14.68 10.87 -14.23
CA TRP A 156 13.63 10.85 -13.24
C TRP A 156 14.12 11.27 -11.86
N ILE A 157 13.21 11.86 -11.11
CA ILE A 157 13.32 11.95 -9.65
C ILE A 157 12.22 11.08 -9.05
N TYR A 158 12.58 10.27 -8.06
CA TYR A 158 11.69 9.49 -7.23
C TYR A 158 11.72 10.01 -5.79
N ALA A 159 10.57 10.02 -5.11
CA ALA A 159 10.49 10.37 -3.71
C ALA A 159 9.38 9.58 -2.99
N ASP A 160 9.68 9.11 -1.79
CA ASP A 160 8.74 8.55 -0.81
C ASP A 160 8.84 9.36 0.50
N PRO A 161 8.32 10.59 0.53
CA PRO A 161 8.51 11.48 1.66
C PRO A 161 7.83 10.95 2.92
N ASP A 162 8.59 10.85 4.02
CA ASP A 162 8.11 10.37 5.30
C ASP A 162 7.47 11.51 6.12
N ARG A 163 6.47 11.21 6.93
CA ARG A 163 5.85 12.19 7.82
C ARG A 163 6.88 12.71 8.82
N ARG A 164 6.99 14.02 8.96
CA ARG A 164 7.63 14.59 10.13
C ARG A 164 6.78 14.24 11.35
N SER A 165 7.35 13.50 12.29
CA SER A 165 6.67 13.06 13.51
C SER A 165 6.33 14.28 14.38
N ASP A 166 5.21 14.94 14.10
CA ASP A 166 4.62 15.88 15.05
C ASP A 166 3.11 15.99 14.86
N LYS A 167 2.42 15.60 15.95
CA LYS A 167 1.05 16.02 16.29
C LYS A 167 -0.08 15.43 15.44
N GLY A 168 -0.61 14.29 15.85
CA GLY A 168 -2.06 13.97 15.92
C GLY A 168 -3.02 14.35 14.78
N ARG A 169 -2.57 14.87 13.65
CA ARG A 169 -3.41 15.30 12.54
C ARG A 169 -3.80 14.10 11.69
N LYS A 170 -5.10 13.95 11.44
CA LYS A 170 -5.69 12.88 10.62
C LYS A 170 -5.39 13.00 9.11
N LEU A 171 -5.04 14.18 8.61
CA LEU A 171 -4.77 14.42 7.19
C LEU A 171 -3.26 14.43 6.92
N VAL A 172 -2.85 13.71 5.87
CA VAL A 172 -1.48 13.72 5.35
C VAL A 172 -1.38 14.86 4.35
N ARG A 173 -0.58 15.89 4.70
CA ARG A 173 -0.18 16.94 3.78
C ARG A 173 1.24 16.69 3.31
N LEU A 174 1.51 16.90 2.04
CA LEU A 174 2.83 16.68 1.46
C LEU A 174 3.85 17.70 1.98
N GLU A 175 3.41 18.89 2.33
CA GLU A 175 4.21 19.97 2.93
C GLU A 175 4.68 19.64 4.37
N ASP A 176 3.96 18.74 5.07
CA ASP A 176 4.30 18.26 6.41
C ASP A 176 5.25 17.04 6.37
N CYS A 177 5.66 16.60 5.17
CA CYS A 177 6.55 15.46 4.96
C CYS A 177 8.03 15.90 4.85
N SER A 178 8.93 14.93 4.92
CA SER A 178 10.37 15.14 4.67
C SER A 178 10.87 14.10 3.67
N PRO A 179 11.48 14.54 2.55
CA PRO A 179 11.67 15.95 2.13
C PRO A 179 10.34 16.64 1.79
N ASP A 180 10.30 17.97 1.90
CA ASP A 180 9.17 18.79 1.48
C ASP A 180 9.17 18.95 -0.04
N ILE A 181 8.48 18.04 -0.73
CA ILE A 181 8.45 18.00 -2.20
C ILE A 181 7.80 19.25 -2.80
N VAL A 182 6.84 19.85 -2.09
CA VAL A 182 6.16 21.07 -2.57
C VAL A 182 7.12 22.25 -2.58
N ALA A 183 7.84 22.47 -1.49
CA ALA A 183 8.85 23.51 -1.39
C ALA A 183 10.04 23.28 -2.36
N LEU A 184 10.43 22.01 -2.55
CA LEU A 184 11.53 21.64 -3.45
C LEU A 184 11.15 21.62 -4.93
N LYS A 185 9.85 21.65 -5.28
CA LYS A 185 9.37 21.47 -6.67
C LYS A 185 10.09 22.38 -7.70
N PRO A 186 10.37 23.69 -7.45
CA PRO A 186 11.11 24.50 -8.40
C PRO A 186 12.51 23.96 -8.70
N ARG A 187 13.20 23.47 -7.68
CA ARG A 187 14.55 22.89 -7.84
C ARG A 187 14.51 21.52 -8.51
N LEU A 188 13.55 20.69 -8.16
CA LEU A 188 13.35 19.37 -8.78
C LEU A 188 13.12 19.51 -10.29
N LYS A 189 12.32 20.47 -10.74
CA LYS A 189 12.08 20.74 -12.16
C LYS A 189 13.36 21.19 -12.92
N GLN A 190 14.33 21.78 -12.23
CA GLN A 190 15.63 22.11 -12.84
C GLN A 190 16.53 20.87 -13.00
N VAL A 191 16.36 19.87 -12.15
CA VAL A 191 17.15 18.64 -12.11
C VAL A 191 16.57 17.57 -13.04
N SER A 192 15.25 17.47 -13.14
CA SER A 192 14.55 16.52 -14.01
C SER A 192 13.20 17.10 -14.48
N GLY A 193 12.83 16.77 -15.71
CA GLY A 193 11.48 17.04 -16.25
C GLY A 193 10.42 16.04 -15.75
N ARG A 194 10.82 14.96 -15.06
CA ARG A 194 9.93 13.87 -14.61
C ARG A 194 10.10 13.59 -13.13
N LEU A 195 8.99 13.56 -12.40
CA LEU A 195 8.95 13.33 -10.97
C LEU A 195 7.91 12.26 -10.64
N CYS A 196 8.29 11.29 -9.83
CA CYS A 196 7.39 10.31 -9.22
C CYS A 196 7.38 10.50 -7.71
N VAL A 197 6.19 10.73 -7.13
CA VAL A 197 6.03 10.87 -5.69
C VAL A 197 5.10 9.78 -5.17
N LYS A 198 5.63 8.86 -4.40
CA LYS A 198 4.86 7.88 -3.66
C LYS A 198 4.34 8.49 -2.36
N ASN A 199 3.12 8.21 -2.03
CA ASN A 199 2.49 8.71 -0.82
C ASN A 199 1.77 7.58 -0.08
N SER A 200 1.56 7.80 1.22
CA SER A 200 0.74 6.97 2.09
C SER A 200 -0.67 6.74 1.49
N PRO A 201 -1.32 5.59 1.70
CA PRO A 201 -2.71 5.37 1.30
C PRO A 201 -3.71 6.38 1.90
N LEU A 202 -3.31 7.14 2.91
CA LEU A 202 -4.14 8.20 3.50
C LEU A 202 -4.10 9.51 2.71
N PHE A 203 -3.15 9.68 1.79
CA PHE A 203 -3.06 10.89 0.97
C PHE A 203 -4.29 11.02 0.07
N ASP A 204 -4.87 12.22 -0.02
CA ASP A 204 -6.09 12.44 -0.81
C ASP A 204 -5.77 12.64 -2.30
N VAL A 205 -6.52 11.96 -3.17
CA VAL A 205 -6.35 12.05 -4.64
C VAL A 205 -6.66 13.44 -5.17
N GLY A 206 -7.66 14.13 -4.61
CA GLY A 206 -7.97 15.51 -4.99
C GLY A 206 -6.85 16.47 -4.62
N GLU A 207 -6.19 16.24 -3.47
CA GLU A 207 -5.02 17.03 -3.07
C GLU A 207 -3.81 16.74 -3.96
N ALA A 208 -3.62 15.49 -4.40
CA ALA A 208 -2.60 15.15 -5.38
C ALA A 208 -2.78 15.95 -6.70
N LEU A 209 -3.99 15.96 -7.23
CA LEU A 209 -4.32 16.72 -8.45
C LEU A 209 -4.23 18.24 -8.26
N ARG A 210 -4.54 18.75 -7.06
CA ARG A 210 -4.37 20.17 -6.74
C ARG A 210 -2.90 20.61 -6.76
N LEU A 211 -2.01 19.79 -6.20
CA LEU A 211 -0.56 20.05 -6.14
C LEU A 211 0.14 19.79 -7.49
N PHE A 212 -0.36 18.83 -8.26
CA PHE A 212 0.18 18.37 -9.54
C PHE A 212 -0.93 18.21 -10.58
N PRO A 213 -1.46 19.35 -11.12
CA PRO A 213 -2.68 19.34 -11.95
C PRO A 213 -2.55 18.57 -13.27
N ASP A 214 -1.35 18.50 -13.83
CA ASP A 214 -1.09 17.84 -15.12
C ASP A 214 -0.51 16.42 -14.96
N SER A 215 -0.61 15.86 -13.76
CA SER A 215 -0.04 14.54 -13.44
C SER A 215 -1.02 13.40 -13.63
N ARG A 216 -0.49 12.20 -13.77
CA ARG A 216 -1.21 10.96 -13.55
C ARG A 216 -1.13 10.59 -12.07
N VAL A 217 -2.28 10.36 -11.45
CA VAL A 217 -2.37 9.91 -10.05
C VAL A 217 -2.86 8.46 -10.03
N GLU A 218 -2.07 7.57 -9.45
CA GLU A 218 -2.39 6.15 -9.36
C GLU A 218 -2.65 5.74 -7.91
N VAL A 219 -3.78 5.09 -7.68
CA VAL A 219 -4.10 4.43 -6.40
C VAL A 219 -3.83 2.95 -6.55
N LEU A 220 -2.91 2.42 -5.74
CA LEU A 220 -2.47 1.04 -5.81
C LEU A 220 -3.01 0.23 -4.64
N SER A 221 -3.62 -0.92 -4.92
CA SER A 221 -4.04 -1.91 -3.92
C SER A 221 -3.35 -3.25 -4.12
N LEU A 222 -3.20 -3.99 -3.02
CA LEU A 222 -2.70 -5.36 -2.99
C LEU A 222 -3.44 -6.13 -1.91
N GLY A 223 -4.09 -7.25 -2.27
CA GLY A 223 -4.82 -8.09 -1.31
C GLY A 223 -5.99 -7.36 -0.65
N ASP A 224 -6.76 -6.58 -1.42
CA ASP A 224 -7.90 -5.78 -0.97
C ASP A 224 -7.53 -4.65 0.03
N GLU A 225 -6.26 -4.28 0.12
CA GLU A 225 -5.78 -3.17 0.94
C GLU A 225 -5.13 -2.10 0.06
N CYS A 226 -5.53 -0.82 0.24
CA CYS A 226 -4.87 0.30 -0.42
C CYS A 226 -3.46 0.46 0.15
N LYS A 227 -2.44 0.40 -0.72
CA LYS A 227 -1.02 0.43 -0.32
C LYS A 227 -0.41 1.81 -0.47
N GLU A 228 -0.67 2.47 -1.58
CA GLU A 228 -0.04 3.77 -1.87
C GLU A 228 -0.87 4.59 -2.86
N VAL A 229 -0.66 5.90 -2.84
CA VAL A 229 -1.10 6.86 -3.85
C VAL A 229 0.14 7.42 -4.51
N VAL A 230 0.33 7.19 -5.80
CA VAL A 230 1.52 7.58 -6.55
C VAL A 230 1.18 8.69 -7.54
N VAL A 231 1.96 9.76 -7.53
CA VAL A 231 1.86 10.86 -8.47
C VAL A 231 2.99 10.75 -9.49
N TYR A 232 2.67 10.76 -10.77
CA TYR A 232 3.61 10.82 -11.89
C TYR A 232 3.46 12.17 -12.60
N ASP A 233 4.34 13.11 -12.29
CA ASP A 233 4.45 14.44 -12.93
C ASP A 233 5.47 14.34 -14.08
N ASP A 234 5.01 13.75 -15.19
CA ASP A 234 5.83 13.38 -16.36
C ASP A 234 5.20 13.83 -17.70
N GLY A 235 4.10 14.58 -17.62
CA GLY A 235 3.34 15.04 -18.79
C GLY A 235 2.36 14.00 -19.34
N SER A 236 2.17 12.86 -18.68
CA SER A 236 1.20 11.82 -19.09
C SER A 236 -0.24 12.05 -18.60
N GLY A 237 -0.47 13.13 -17.81
CA GLY A 237 -1.77 13.49 -17.24
C GLY A 237 -2.49 14.62 -17.96
N PRO A 238 -3.64 15.09 -17.40
CA PRO A 238 -4.20 14.61 -16.13
C PRO A 238 -4.99 13.29 -16.29
N LEU A 239 -4.70 12.34 -15.39
CA LEU A 239 -5.36 11.04 -15.39
C LEU A 239 -5.42 10.48 -13.95
N VAL A 240 -6.52 9.80 -13.59
CA VAL A 240 -6.63 9.05 -12.34
C VAL A 240 -6.73 7.57 -12.68
N THR A 241 -5.85 6.77 -12.07
CA THR A 241 -5.79 5.32 -12.29
C THR A 241 -6.01 4.58 -10.96
N ALA A 242 -6.89 3.60 -10.97
CA ALA A 242 -7.04 2.62 -9.89
C ALA A 242 -6.43 1.30 -10.35
N THR A 243 -5.46 0.79 -9.59
CA THR A 243 -4.77 -0.47 -9.90
C THR A 243 -4.90 -1.45 -8.74
N ALA A 244 -5.45 -2.62 -9.01
CA ALA A 244 -5.41 -3.76 -8.09
C ALA A 244 -4.34 -4.73 -8.59
N LEU A 245 -3.22 -4.82 -7.86
CA LEU A 245 -2.08 -5.66 -8.26
C LEU A 245 -2.49 -7.12 -8.46
N GLY A 246 -2.16 -7.66 -9.62
CA GLY A 246 -2.51 -9.02 -10.02
C GLY A 246 -3.95 -9.20 -10.53
N ARG A 247 -4.77 -8.14 -10.55
CA ARG A 247 -6.18 -8.19 -11.05
C ARG A 247 -6.41 -7.28 -12.26
N GLY A 248 -5.79 -6.10 -12.32
CA GLY A 248 -5.94 -5.16 -13.42
C GLY A 248 -5.97 -3.71 -12.97
N SER A 249 -6.30 -2.82 -13.92
CA SER A 249 -6.40 -1.39 -13.68
C SER A 249 -7.56 -0.77 -14.46
N PHE A 250 -7.99 0.41 -13.99
CA PHE A 250 -8.98 1.25 -14.65
C PHE A 250 -8.60 2.72 -14.51
N SER A 251 -8.73 3.48 -15.59
CA SER A 251 -8.36 4.90 -15.62
C SER A 251 -9.49 5.75 -16.17
N ALA A 252 -9.60 6.99 -15.66
CA ALA A 252 -10.51 8.01 -16.17
C ALA A 252 -9.92 9.41 -15.98
N ALA A 253 -10.46 10.40 -16.69
CA ALA A 253 -10.09 11.80 -16.50
C ALA A 253 -10.50 12.29 -15.10
N PRO A 254 -9.75 13.22 -14.47
CA PRO A 254 -10.16 13.83 -13.22
C PRO A 254 -11.53 14.50 -13.34
N GLY A 255 -12.40 14.23 -12.36
CA GLY A 255 -13.76 14.78 -12.32
C GLY A 255 -14.78 14.08 -13.24
N GLU A 256 -14.35 13.12 -14.05
CA GLU A 256 -15.28 12.25 -14.77
C GLU A 256 -16.12 11.45 -13.76
N THR A 257 -17.42 11.36 -14.00
CA THR A 257 -18.35 10.67 -13.12
C THR A 257 -19.50 10.06 -13.91
N ALA A 258 -20.09 9.00 -13.39
CA ALA A 258 -21.35 8.44 -13.87
C ALA A 258 -22.49 8.84 -12.93
N PRO A 259 -23.71 9.01 -13.43
CA PRO A 259 -24.87 9.30 -12.59
C PRO A 259 -25.10 8.16 -11.61
N PRO A 260 -25.68 8.45 -10.41
CA PRO A 260 -26.11 7.39 -9.50
C PRO A 260 -27.21 6.56 -10.15
N SER A 261 -27.28 5.28 -9.79
CA SER A 261 -28.34 4.39 -10.25
C SER A 261 -29.72 4.87 -9.80
N GLY A 262 -30.76 4.45 -10.50
CA GLY A 262 -32.15 4.81 -10.24
C GLY A 262 -32.68 4.25 -8.92
N ARG A 263 -34.00 4.02 -8.83
CA ARG A 263 -34.61 3.45 -7.63
C ARG A 263 -34.06 2.04 -7.38
N PHE A 264 -33.71 1.76 -6.12
CA PHE A 264 -33.29 0.43 -5.69
C PHE A 264 -34.49 -0.52 -5.63
N ASP A 265 -34.34 -1.69 -6.26
CA ASP A 265 -35.32 -2.78 -6.21
C ASP A 265 -34.59 -4.06 -5.78
N PRO A 266 -34.75 -4.52 -4.52
CA PRO A 266 -34.01 -5.65 -3.97
C PRO A 266 -34.32 -6.98 -4.68
N GLU A 267 -35.51 -7.13 -5.31
CA GLU A 267 -35.90 -8.38 -5.98
C GLU A 267 -35.22 -8.57 -7.35
N ARG A 268 -34.64 -7.49 -7.86
CA ARG A 268 -34.03 -7.48 -9.21
C ARG A 268 -32.63 -8.09 -9.27
N TYR A 269 -31.86 -8.06 -8.17
CA TYR A 269 -30.44 -8.28 -8.22
C TYR A 269 -30.03 -9.69 -7.79
N GLY A 270 -29.32 -10.40 -8.70
CA GLY A 270 -28.74 -11.70 -8.46
C GLY A 270 -27.30 -11.69 -7.96
N TYR A 271 -26.61 -10.54 -8.05
CA TYR A 271 -25.18 -10.43 -7.72
C TYR A 271 -24.86 -9.15 -6.97
N LEU A 272 -23.96 -9.28 -5.98
CA LEU A 272 -23.31 -8.20 -5.27
C LEU A 272 -21.89 -8.03 -5.79
N VAL A 273 -21.52 -6.81 -6.14
CA VAL A 273 -20.16 -6.43 -6.54
C VAL A 273 -19.51 -5.64 -5.42
N ILE A 274 -18.33 -6.06 -5.01
CA ILE A 274 -17.47 -5.33 -4.10
C ILE A 274 -16.36 -4.69 -4.92
N PRO A 275 -16.45 -3.39 -5.28
CA PRO A 275 -15.39 -2.73 -6.03
C PRO A 275 -14.06 -2.80 -5.26
N ASP A 276 -12.94 -2.94 -5.98
CA ASP A 276 -11.63 -2.89 -5.35
C ASP A 276 -11.42 -1.58 -4.58
N VAL A 277 -10.66 -1.64 -3.50
CA VAL A 277 -10.40 -0.47 -2.66
C VAL A 277 -9.66 0.65 -3.40
N SER A 278 -8.88 0.31 -4.44
CA SER A 278 -8.25 1.31 -5.32
C SER A 278 -9.27 2.12 -6.10
N LEU A 279 -10.31 1.49 -6.64
CA LEU A 279 -11.42 2.18 -7.31
C LEU A 279 -12.16 3.14 -6.39
N GLN A 280 -12.39 2.72 -5.14
CA GLN A 280 -13.07 3.54 -4.17
C GLN A 280 -12.23 4.73 -3.72
N LYS A 281 -10.96 4.50 -3.39
CA LYS A 281 -10.03 5.56 -3.00
C LYS A 281 -9.79 6.56 -4.14
N ALA A 282 -9.76 6.07 -5.39
CA ALA A 282 -9.66 6.89 -6.60
C ALA A 282 -10.98 7.58 -6.98
N ARG A 283 -12.12 7.24 -6.34
CA ARG A 283 -13.49 7.68 -6.67
C ARG A 283 -13.93 7.28 -8.09
N LEU A 284 -13.41 6.15 -8.58
CA LEU A 284 -13.69 5.63 -9.93
C LEU A 284 -14.69 4.47 -9.95
N ALA A 285 -15.17 4.01 -8.79
CA ALA A 285 -16.05 2.85 -8.70
C ALA A 285 -17.33 3.00 -9.53
N ARG A 286 -17.95 4.19 -9.51
CA ARG A 286 -19.20 4.46 -10.23
C ARG A 286 -19.02 4.42 -11.74
N ILE A 287 -17.95 5.04 -12.26
CA ILE A 287 -17.64 5.01 -13.70
C ILE A 287 -17.29 3.59 -14.15
N HIS A 288 -16.46 2.91 -13.37
CA HIS A 288 -16.03 1.54 -13.68
C HIS A 288 -17.20 0.56 -13.75
N LEU A 289 -18.21 0.73 -12.90
CA LEU A 289 -19.40 -0.12 -12.84
C LEU A 289 -20.51 0.33 -13.81
N ALA A 290 -20.40 1.50 -14.46
CA ALA A 290 -21.41 1.97 -15.40
C ALA A 290 -21.66 0.93 -16.50
N GLY A 291 -22.95 0.56 -16.69
CA GLY A 291 -23.38 -0.49 -17.60
C GLY A 291 -23.10 -1.94 -17.16
N LYS A 292 -22.48 -2.15 -15.99
CA LYS A 292 -22.17 -3.49 -15.45
C LYS A 292 -22.96 -3.78 -14.15
N ALA A 293 -23.09 -2.78 -13.28
CA ALA A 293 -23.80 -2.90 -12.03
C ALA A 293 -24.34 -1.54 -11.57
N ASP A 294 -25.46 -1.54 -10.90
CA ASP A 294 -26.05 -0.37 -10.27
C ASP A 294 -25.30 -0.06 -8.96
N ILE A 295 -24.97 1.23 -8.72
CA ILE A 295 -24.27 1.69 -7.52
C ILE A 295 -24.82 3.06 -7.08
N TRP A 296 -25.07 3.24 -5.78
CA TRP A 296 -25.70 4.44 -5.23
C TRP A 296 -24.75 5.39 -4.51
N SER A 297 -23.54 4.91 -4.16
CA SER A 297 -22.51 5.75 -3.55
C SER A 297 -21.13 5.30 -4.01
N ASP A 298 -20.14 6.19 -3.93
CA ASP A 298 -18.74 5.90 -4.36
C ASP A 298 -18.07 4.83 -3.47
N ASN A 299 -18.54 4.67 -2.23
CA ASN A 299 -18.02 3.69 -1.28
C ASN A 299 -18.90 2.45 -1.15
N GLY A 300 -20.06 2.40 -1.84
CA GLY A 300 -21.04 1.36 -1.73
C GLY A 300 -20.67 0.05 -2.42
N TYR A 301 -21.60 -0.87 -2.39
CA TYR A 301 -21.60 -2.05 -3.22
C TYR A 301 -22.26 -1.76 -4.57
N GLY A 302 -21.80 -2.44 -5.62
CA GLY A 302 -22.55 -2.58 -6.86
C GLY A 302 -23.53 -3.75 -6.78
N PHE A 303 -24.64 -3.66 -7.52
CA PHE A 303 -25.65 -4.70 -7.63
C PHE A 303 -25.92 -4.98 -9.10
N ALA A 304 -25.85 -6.24 -9.51
CA ALA A 304 -26.09 -6.65 -10.90
C ALA A 304 -27.18 -7.73 -11.00
N VAL A 305 -27.91 -7.71 -12.12
CA VAL A 305 -28.95 -8.72 -12.41
C VAL A 305 -28.31 -10.05 -12.76
N GLU A 306 -27.34 -10.01 -13.67
CA GLU A 306 -26.51 -11.13 -14.12
C GLU A 306 -25.07 -10.94 -13.62
N GLU A 307 -24.27 -12.00 -13.65
CA GLU A 307 -22.87 -11.93 -13.25
C GLU A 307 -22.10 -10.97 -14.16
N PRO A 308 -21.57 -9.86 -13.62
CA PRO A 308 -20.92 -8.85 -14.44
C PRO A 308 -19.48 -9.25 -14.79
N GLU A 309 -19.10 -9.11 -16.05
CA GLU A 309 -17.74 -9.33 -16.53
C GLU A 309 -16.85 -8.10 -16.43
N GLY A 310 -15.53 -8.29 -16.36
CA GLY A 310 -14.53 -7.23 -16.40
C GLY A 310 -14.64 -6.24 -15.23
N VAL A 311 -15.05 -6.71 -14.06
CA VAL A 311 -15.12 -5.93 -12.83
C VAL A 311 -13.78 -5.99 -12.10
N LEU A 312 -13.22 -4.83 -11.79
CA LEU A 312 -12.09 -4.72 -10.88
C LEU A 312 -12.60 -4.78 -9.44
N GLY A 313 -12.62 -5.98 -8.86
CA GLY A 313 -13.20 -6.23 -7.54
C GLY A 313 -13.55 -7.70 -7.31
N ARG A 314 -14.53 -7.95 -6.46
CA ARG A 314 -15.08 -9.28 -6.19
C ARG A 314 -16.58 -9.29 -6.45
N THR A 315 -17.08 -10.38 -7.01
CA THR A 315 -18.50 -10.59 -7.27
C THR A 315 -18.99 -11.81 -6.47
N PHE A 316 -20.19 -11.71 -5.90
CA PHE A 316 -20.82 -12.76 -5.14
C PHE A 316 -22.26 -12.94 -5.62
N ALA A 317 -22.71 -14.17 -5.77
CA ALA A 317 -24.10 -14.46 -5.99
C ALA A 317 -24.92 -14.10 -4.72
N VAL A 318 -26.06 -13.45 -4.91
CA VAL A 318 -26.98 -13.06 -3.84
C VAL A 318 -27.93 -14.20 -3.56
N GLU A 319 -28.14 -14.51 -2.28
CA GLU A 319 -29.19 -15.41 -1.81
C GLU A 319 -30.47 -14.63 -1.45
N SER A 320 -30.32 -13.55 -0.69
CA SER A 320 -31.42 -12.64 -0.34
C SER A 320 -30.92 -11.22 -0.10
N ILE A 321 -31.80 -10.24 -0.33
CA ILE A 321 -31.63 -8.82 0.04
C ILE A 321 -32.82 -8.41 0.86
N GLU A 322 -32.60 -8.00 2.11
CA GLU A 322 -33.67 -7.71 3.05
C GLU A 322 -33.41 -6.42 3.82
N PRO A 323 -34.48 -5.70 4.25
CA PRO A 323 -34.31 -4.58 5.16
C PRO A 323 -33.64 -5.02 6.46
N TYR A 324 -32.72 -4.19 6.97
CA TYR A 324 -32.03 -4.44 8.22
C TYR A 324 -32.98 -4.33 9.43
N ASP A 325 -33.34 -5.47 10.00
CA ASP A 325 -34.05 -5.57 11.27
C ASP A 325 -33.20 -6.31 12.30
N PRO A 326 -32.53 -5.59 13.22
CA PRO A 326 -31.62 -6.21 14.18
C PRO A 326 -32.29 -7.19 15.16
N LYS A 327 -33.59 -7.03 15.44
CA LYS A 327 -34.29 -7.95 16.34
C LYS A 327 -34.60 -9.27 15.66
N ARG A 328 -35.11 -9.22 14.43
CA ARG A 328 -35.34 -10.39 13.59
C ARG A 328 -34.02 -11.13 13.31
N LEU A 329 -33.02 -10.44 12.82
CA LEU A 329 -31.73 -11.03 12.49
C LEU A 329 -31.05 -11.69 13.70
N LYS A 330 -31.11 -11.06 14.88
CA LYS A 330 -30.59 -11.66 16.12
C LYS A 330 -31.30 -12.96 16.48
N ARG A 331 -32.63 -13.03 16.32
CA ARG A 331 -33.39 -14.24 16.61
C ARG A 331 -33.02 -15.39 15.67
N GLU A 332 -32.80 -15.09 14.37
CA GLU A 332 -32.55 -16.08 13.30
C GLU A 332 -31.09 -16.53 13.24
N LEU A 333 -30.15 -15.64 13.58
CA LEU A 333 -28.72 -15.84 13.33
C LEU A 333 -27.88 -16.06 14.59
N LYS A 334 -28.43 -15.88 15.79
CA LYS A 334 -27.71 -16.03 17.06
C LYS A 334 -26.98 -17.36 17.16
N GLY A 335 -25.67 -17.31 17.48
CA GLY A 335 -24.83 -18.50 17.66
C GLY A 335 -24.28 -19.07 16.35
N ARG A 336 -24.56 -18.45 15.18
CA ARG A 336 -23.99 -18.88 13.89
C ARG A 336 -22.64 -18.22 13.62
N GLY A 337 -21.77 -18.94 12.91
CA GLY A 337 -20.52 -18.39 12.37
C GLY A 337 -20.80 -17.59 11.11
N ALA A 338 -20.21 -16.39 11.01
CA ALA A 338 -20.41 -15.51 9.84
C ALA A 338 -19.15 -14.72 9.49
N GLU A 339 -18.98 -14.47 8.19
CA GLU A 339 -18.16 -13.39 7.65
C GLU A 339 -19.06 -12.17 7.46
N VAL A 340 -18.72 -11.05 8.11
CA VAL A 340 -19.51 -9.82 8.05
C VAL A 340 -18.76 -8.77 7.24
N LEU A 341 -19.35 -8.36 6.13
CA LEU A 341 -18.91 -7.30 5.24
C LEU A 341 -19.75 -6.06 5.48
N LYS A 342 -19.17 -4.87 5.41
CA LYS A 342 -19.96 -3.64 5.52
C LYS A 342 -19.42 -2.52 4.65
N ARG A 343 -20.34 -1.75 4.04
CA ARG A 343 -20.05 -0.53 3.30
C ARG A 343 -21.17 0.49 3.53
N ASP A 344 -20.82 1.76 3.75
CA ASP A 344 -21.80 2.83 4.06
C ASP A 344 -22.76 2.48 5.21
N PHE A 345 -22.32 1.65 6.13
CA PHE A 345 -23.11 1.23 7.27
C PHE A 345 -22.54 1.83 8.57
N PRO A 346 -23.39 2.35 9.49
CA PRO A 346 -22.91 3.14 10.63
C PRO A 346 -22.18 2.33 11.71
N LEU A 347 -22.42 1.00 11.76
CA LEU A 347 -21.80 0.12 12.76
C LEU A 347 -20.55 -0.54 12.20
N ALA A 348 -19.56 -0.80 13.06
CA ALA A 348 -18.41 -1.63 12.73
C ALA A 348 -18.81 -3.12 12.59
N ALA A 349 -18.03 -3.92 11.85
CA ALA A 349 -18.33 -5.34 11.63
C ALA A 349 -18.38 -6.12 12.96
N GLU A 350 -17.45 -5.84 13.87
CA GLU A 350 -17.39 -6.46 15.21
C GLU A 350 -18.61 -6.08 16.05
N GLU A 351 -19.10 -4.85 15.92
CA GLU A 351 -20.30 -4.40 16.62
C GLU A 351 -21.56 -5.06 16.05
N LEU A 352 -21.65 -5.22 14.72
CA LEU A 352 -22.73 -5.96 14.07
C LEU A 352 -22.75 -7.41 14.54
N MET A 353 -21.61 -8.10 14.54
CA MET A 353 -21.51 -9.48 15.04
C MET A 353 -21.97 -9.59 16.48
N ARG A 354 -21.52 -8.69 17.36
CA ARG A 354 -21.91 -8.67 18.76
C ARG A 354 -23.42 -8.44 18.93
N ARG A 355 -24.01 -7.46 18.22
CA ARG A 355 -25.45 -7.15 18.29
C ARG A 355 -26.33 -8.30 17.82
N LEU A 356 -25.89 -8.99 16.76
CA LEU A 356 -26.63 -10.10 16.17
C LEU A 356 -26.36 -11.44 16.87
N GLY A 357 -25.37 -11.49 17.79
CA GLY A 357 -24.96 -12.71 18.47
C GLY A 357 -24.23 -13.70 17.55
N LEU A 358 -23.53 -13.20 16.54
CA LEU A 358 -22.70 -13.96 15.61
C LEU A 358 -21.29 -14.15 16.17
N HIS A 359 -20.58 -15.17 15.69
CA HIS A 359 -19.13 -15.32 15.88
C HIS A 359 -18.42 -15.39 14.53
N ALA A 360 -17.12 -15.14 14.50
CA ALA A 360 -16.34 -15.24 13.27
C ALA A 360 -16.31 -16.70 12.77
N GLY A 361 -16.61 -16.89 11.49
CA GLY A 361 -16.64 -18.23 10.88
C GLY A 361 -17.18 -18.19 9.45
N ALA A 362 -17.05 -19.31 8.74
CA ALA A 362 -17.39 -19.44 7.30
C ALA A 362 -18.83 -19.90 7.03
N GLY A 363 -19.70 -19.99 8.06
CA GLY A 363 -21.05 -20.54 7.89
C GLY A 363 -22.02 -19.66 7.12
N LEU A 364 -21.84 -18.34 7.19
CA LEU A 364 -22.65 -17.32 6.51
C LEU A 364 -21.73 -16.22 5.98
N ARG A 365 -22.15 -15.59 4.88
CA ARG A 365 -21.53 -14.33 4.42
C ARG A 365 -22.62 -13.28 4.33
N LEU A 366 -22.49 -12.23 5.14
CA LEU A 366 -23.47 -11.16 5.26
C LEU A 366 -22.86 -9.82 4.90
N ALA A 367 -23.43 -9.12 3.94
CA ALA A 367 -23.05 -7.76 3.60
C ALA A 367 -24.08 -6.75 4.08
N PHE A 368 -23.63 -5.69 4.76
CA PHE A 368 -24.49 -4.63 5.29
C PHE A 368 -24.18 -3.32 4.56
N THR A 369 -25.24 -2.61 4.15
CA THR A 369 -25.09 -1.35 3.42
C THR A 369 -26.24 -0.40 3.69
N LYS A 370 -26.08 0.86 3.27
CA LYS A 370 -27.13 1.86 3.21
C LYS A 370 -27.36 2.26 1.76
N ILE A 371 -28.62 2.28 1.32
CA ILE A 371 -29.01 2.76 0.00
C ILE A 371 -30.13 3.78 0.21
N GLY A 372 -29.91 5.03 -0.20
CA GLY A 372 -30.81 6.13 0.15
C GLY A 372 -30.85 6.34 1.67
N ASN A 373 -32.02 6.22 2.26
CA ASN A 373 -32.23 6.31 3.71
C ASN A 373 -32.35 4.95 4.40
N ASP A 374 -32.39 3.86 3.65
CA ASP A 374 -32.71 2.53 4.15
C ASP A 374 -31.42 1.70 4.35
N PHE A 375 -31.45 0.87 5.38
CA PHE A 375 -30.39 -0.08 5.69
C PHE A 375 -30.78 -1.49 5.23
N TRP A 376 -29.82 -2.15 4.61
CA TRP A 376 -30.02 -3.46 3.98
C TRP A 376 -29.03 -4.48 4.50
N VAL A 377 -29.47 -5.73 4.58
CA VAL A 377 -28.64 -6.91 4.77
C VAL A 377 -28.76 -7.79 3.54
N ILE A 378 -27.64 -8.25 3.03
CA ILE A 378 -27.51 -9.11 1.87
C ILE A 378 -26.88 -10.42 2.33
N CYS A 379 -27.58 -11.54 2.12
CA CYS A 379 -27.02 -12.86 2.30
C CYS A 379 -26.37 -13.29 0.99
N LEU A 380 -25.12 -13.74 1.05
CA LEU A 380 -24.31 -14.13 -0.10
C LEU A 380 -24.08 -15.65 -0.10
N LYS A 381 -24.10 -16.24 -1.29
CA LYS A 381 -23.79 -17.68 -1.49
C LYS A 381 -22.33 -17.98 -1.37
#